data_bd1c3776f96125a51cfb84ebcd22e0cd
#
_entry.id   bd1c3776f96125a51cfb84ebcd22e0cd
#
_cell.length_a   1.000
_cell.length_b   1.000
_cell.length_c   1.000
_cell.angle_alpha   90.00
_cell.angle_beta   90.00
_cell.angle_gamma   90.00
#
_symmetry.space_group_name_H-M   'P 1'
#
loop_
_entity.id
_entity.type
_entity.pdbx_description
1 polymer ?
#
loop_
_entity_poly.entity_id
_entity_poly.type
_entity_poly.pdbx_seq_one_letter_code
_entity_poly.pdbx_strand_id
1 'polypeptide(L)'
;AQLPPVNTLESPALNIPYLEYQFQKEVLTVTLTEVVRQRRKSGILRNATRLRKHIFSSLAEKQFAFKINHHPDIIRLTDGAEIQDAISEAYDDYGSEETTVIVRSNKRAVAWNNQIRRVILDVEDEIAAGDLLMVVKNNYFWCKDNLQVSFIANGDTIEVLQLYDFTEAYGFRFAEVSAQLIDYPEVPPFDTVILLDTLNSEAPALSPAQSNQLYEEVLADYADEPTAYKRYQKVKENPYFNALQVKFSYAITCHKSQGGQWDAVFVEKPYLPDDIIDESYLRWLYTAITRAKERVYLVGFKDEDFG
;
A
#
# COMPACT_ATOMS: atom_id res chain seq x y z
N ALA A 1 -1.32 -13.51 14.00
CA ALA A 1 0.08 -13.43 13.53
C ALA A 1 0.33 -12.24 12.60
N GLN A 2 -0.71 -11.64 12.00
CA GLN A 2 -0.56 -10.42 11.19
C GLN A 2 -0.18 -9.20 12.04
N LEU A 3 0.30 -8.13 11.38
CA LEU A 3 0.55 -6.85 12.03
C LEU A 3 -0.75 -6.30 12.66
N PRO A 4 -0.69 -5.76 13.88
CA PRO A 4 -1.78 -4.99 14.43
C PRO A 4 -1.92 -3.64 13.69
N PRO A 5 -3.04 -2.91 13.89
CA PRO A 5 -3.16 -1.53 13.41
C PRO A 5 -2.04 -0.64 13.97
N VAL A 6 -1.70 0.42 13.24
CA VAL A 6 -0.66 1.37 13.66
C VAL A 6 -1.01 1.96 15.04
N ASN A 7 -0.03 2.01 15.94
CA ASN A 7 -0.15 2.53 17.32
C ASN A 7 -1.10 1.77 18.25
N THR A 8 -1.48 0.54 17.93
CA THR A 8 -2.27 -0.32 18.81
C THR A 8 -1.66 -1.72 18.88
N LEU A 9 -1.88 -2.42 19.99
CA LEU A 9 -1.43 -3.82 20.16
C LEU A 9 -2.43 -4.80 19.54
N GLU A 10 -3.70 -4.42 19.49
CA GLU A 10 -4.78 -5.25 18.96
C GLU A 10 -5.90 -4.37 18.36
N SER A 11 -6.57 -4.86 17.33
CA SER A 11 -7.74 -4.17 16.78
C SER A 11 -8.94 -4.31 17.74
N PRO A 12 -9.66 -3.21 18.06
CA PRO A 12 -10.91 -3.30 18.81
C PRO A 12 -11.94 -4.25 18.20
N ALA A 13 -11.88 -4.46 16.87
CA ALA A 13 -12.74 -5.41 16.16
C ALA A 13 -12.47 -6.89 16.51
N LEU A 14 -11.39 -7.20 17.21
CA LEU A 14 -11.07 -8.54 17.71
C LEU A 14 -11.44 -8.73 19.18
N ASN A 15 -11.86 -7.67 19.87
CA ASN A 15 -12.23 -7.71 21.27
C ASN A 15 -13.74 -7.95 21.41
N ILE A 16 -14.13 -9.22 21.57
CA ILE A 16 -15.54 -9.64 21.68
C ILE A 16 -16.28 -8.91 22.81
N PRO A 17 -15.79 -8.87 24.07
CA PRO A 17 -16.47 -8.15 25.14
C PRO A 17 -16.68 -6.66 24.83
N TYR A 18 -15.71 -6.00 24.17
CA TYR A 18 -15.85 -4.61 23.75
C TYR A 18 -16.98 -4.46 22.70
N LEU A 19 -17.01 -5.34 21.69
CA LEU A 19 -18.02 -5.27 20.63
C LEU A 19 -19.42 -5.52 21.19
N GLU A 20 -19.60 -6.52 22.04
CA GLU A 20 -20.89 -6.85 22.68
C GLU A 20 -21.38 -5.69 23.54
N TYR A 21 -20.49 -5.09 24.34
CA TYR A 21 -20.82 -3.93 25.16
C TYR A 21 -21.17 -2.69 24.33
N GLN A 22 -20.33 -2.38 23.33
CA GLN A 22 -20.48 -1.15 22.51
C GLN A 22 -21.72 -1.19 21.61
N PHE A 23 -22.01 -2.34 21.01
CA PHE A 23 -23.08 -2.48 20.03
C PHE A 23 -24.35 -3.16 20.60
N GLN A 24 -24.31 -3.64 21.84
CA GLN A 24 -25.42 -4.34 22.50
C GLN A 24 -25.96 -5.52 21.64
N LYS A 25 -25.06 -6.27 21.01
CA LYS A 25 -25.35 -7.40 20.13
C LYS A 25 -24.46 -8.57 20.48
N GLU A 26 -24.99 -9.79 20.30
CA GLU A 26 -24.21 -11.02 20.37
C GLU A 26 -23.18 -11.06 19.22
N VAL A 27 -21.93 -11.43 19.55
CA VAL A 27 -20.85 -11.56 18.59
C VAL A 27 -20.54 -13.04 18.34
N LEU A 28 -20.79 -13.48 17.09
CA LEU A 28 -20.42 -14.83 16.66
C LEU A 28 -19.00 -14.84 16.10
N THR A 29 -18.18 -15.78 16.60
CA THR A 29 -16.80 -15.97 16.15
C THR A 29 -16.72 -17.14 15.17
N VAL A 30 -16.14 -16.88 14.00
CA VAL A 30 -15.81 -17.90 13.00
C VAL A 30 -14.32 -17.92 12.76
N THR A 31 -13.69 -19.09 12.91
CA THR A 31 -12.27 -19.27 12.64
C THR A 31 -12.08 -19.99 11.32
N LEU A 32 -11.43 -19.29 10.36
CA LEU A 32 -11.04 -19.89 9.09
C LEU A 32 -9.76 -20.72 9.30
N THR A 33 -9.82 -22.00 9.00
CA THR A 33 -8.71 -22.95 9.22
C THR A 33 -7.99 -23.36 7.95
N GLU A 34 -8.58 -23.14 6.78
CA GLU A 34 -8.01 -23.51 5.50
C GLU A 34 -7.37 -22.29 4.82
N VAL A 35 -6.15 -22.48 4.28
CA VAL A 35 -5.45 -21.46 3.50
C VAL A 35 -5.73 -21.74 2.03
N VAL A 36 -6.39 -20.81 1.35
CA VAL A 36 -6.78 -20.92 -0.06
C VAL A 36 -5.76 -20.26 -1.00
N ARG A 37 -5.05 -19.23 -0.53
CA ARG A 37 -4.16 -18.40 -1.35
C ARG A 37 -2.98 -19.16 -1.95
N GLN A 38 -2.35 -20.05 -1.20
CA GLN A 38 -1.18 -20.81 -1.65
C GLN A 38 -1.49 -22.30 -1.77
N ARG A 39 -0.79 -22.99 -2.70
CA ARG A 39 -0.90 -24.45 -2.87
C ARG A 39 -0.34 -25.17 -1.66
N ARG A 40 -0.85 -26.36 -1.33
CA ARG A 40 -0.43 -27.16 -0.15
C ARG A 40 1.08 -27.46 -0.09
N LYS A 41 1.76 -27.54 -1.25
CA LYS A 41 3.22 -27.80 -1.33
C LYS A 41 4.06 -26.53 -1.42
N SER A 42 3.45 -25.34 -1.35
CA SER A 42 4.14 -24.06 -1.43
C SER A 42 5.14 -23.87 -0.28
N GLY A 43 6.34 -23.43 -0.62
CA GLY A 43 7.36 -22.99 0.34
C GLY A 43 6.90 -21.75 1.12
N ILE A 44 6.14 -20.86 0.47
CA ILE A 44 5.53 -19.67 1.10
C ILE A 44 4.63 -20.13 2.26
N LEU A 45 3.67 -21.01 2.00
CA LEU A 45 2.76 -21.55 3.01
C LEU A 45 3.50 -22.26 4.14
N ARG A 46 4.52 -23.05 3.80
CA ARG A 46 5.36 -23.78 4.77
C ARG A 46 6.10 -22.82 5.70
N ASN A 47 6.77 -21.81 5.16
CA ASN A 47 7.50 -20.83 5.96
C ASN A 47 6.54 -19.92 6.75
N ALA A 48 5.43 -19.48 6.18
CA ALA A 48 4.39 -18.74 6.89
C ALA A 48 3.82 -19.53 8.07
N THR A 49 3.55 -20.83 7.89
CA THR A 49 3.07 -21.70 8.97
C THR A 49 4.11 -21.87 10.08
N ARG A 50 5.38 -22.02 9.73
CA ARG A 50 6.49 -22.11 10.70
C ARG A 50 6.65 -20.80 11.46
N LEU A 51 6.62 -19.67 10.74
CA LEU A 51 6.72 -18.34 11.33
C LEU A 51 5.56 -18.04 12.27
N ARG A 52 4.32 -18.40 11.88
CA ARG A 52 3.15 -18.28 12.75
C ARG A 52 3.30 -19.10 14.04
N LYS A 53 3.78 -20.34 13.95
CA LYS A 53 4.05 -21.16 15.13
C LYS A 53 5.15 -20.56 16.00
N HIS A 54 6.17 -19.97 15.38
CA HIS A 54 7.27 -19.31 16.06
C HIS A 54 6.80 -18.10 16.86
N ILE A 55 5.96 -17.24 16.29
CA ILE A 55 5.37 -16.06 16.94
C ILE A 55 4.61 -16.46 18.23
N PHE A 56 3.85 -17.56 18.20
CA PHE A 56 3.05 -18.00 19.36
C PHE A 56 3.79 -18.96 20.31
N SER A 57 5.07 -19.20 20.09
CA SER A 57 5.91 -20.01 20.97
C SER A 57 6.73 -19.13 21.91
N SER A 58 7.24 -19.73 23.00
CA SER A 58 8.24 -19.09 23.87
C SER A 58 9.57 -18.78 23.18
N LEU A 59 9.68 -19.06 21.88
CA LEU A 59 10.86 -18.85 21.05
C LEU A 59 10.77 -17.57 20.20
N ALA A 60 9.77 -16.73 20.42
CA ALA A 60 9.54 -15.52 19.61
C ALA A 60 10.70 -14.52 19.60
N GLU A 61 11.59 -14.56 20.58
CA GLU A 61 12.82 -13.77 20.67
C GLU A 61 14.01 -14.42 19.94
N LYS A 62 13.84 -15.59 19.35
CA LYS A 62 14.90 -16.31 18.63
C LYS A 62 14.77 -16.08 17.14
N GLN A 63 15.94 -16.02 16.47
CA GLN A 63 16.05 -15.87 15.03
C GLN A 63 15.19 -16.90 14.27
N PHE A 64 14.39 -16.42 13.33
CA PHE A 64 13.64 -17.27 12.40
C PHE A 64 14.47 -17.51 11.15
N ALA A 65 14.68 -18.77 10.79
CA ALA A 65 15.39 -19.16 9.57
C ALA A 65 14.41 -19.69 8.51
N PHE A 66 14.46 -19.11 7.30
CA PHE A 66 13.71 -19.58 6.14
C PHE A 66 14.21 -20.95 5.67
N LYS A 67 13.29 -21.81 5.24
CA LYS A 67 13.59 -23.03 4.50
C LYS A 67 13.21 -22.83 3.05
N ILE A 68 14.23 -22.63 2.20
CA ILE A 68 14.04 -22.36 0.76
C ILE A 68 14.44 -23.55 -0.12
N ASN A 69 15.24 -24.48 0.41
CA ASN A 69 15.67 -25.67 -0.33
C ASN A 69 14.47 -26.46 -0.85
N HIS A 70 14.45 -26.76 -2.15
CA HIS A 70 13.39 -27.48 -2.85
C HIS A 70 12.03 -26.70 -2.92
N HIS A 71 12.07 -25.38 -2.73
CA HIS A 71 10.90 -24.50 -2.81
C HIS A 71 11.16 -23.37 -3.84
N PRO A 72 10.83 -23.58 -5.13
CA PRO A 72 11.10 -22.61 -6.19
C PRO A 72 10.26 -21.33 -6.11
N ASP A 73 9.24 -21.33 -5.24
CA ASP A 73 8.36 -20.21 -4.97
C ASP A 73 8.90 -19.22 -3.93
N ILE A 74 10.06 -19.52 -3.31
CA ILE A 74 10.80 -18.58 -2.44
C ILE A 74 12.23 -18.45 -2.96
N ILE A 75 12.59 -17.26 -3.37
CA ILE A 75 13.86 -16.95 -4.01
C ILE A 75 14.60 -15.93 -3.14
N ARG A 76 15.89 -16.18 -2.88
CA ARG A 76 16.76 -15.21 -2.23
C ARG A 76 17.48 -14.40 -3.30
N LEU A 77 17.51 -13.07 -3.12
CA LEU A 77 18.26 -12.15 -3.97
C LEU A 77 19.27 -11.37 -3.12
N THR A 78 20.51 -11.34 -3.56
CA THR A 78 21.62 -10.73 -2.80
C THR A 78 22.30 -9.60 -3.54
N ASP A 79 22.27 -9.62 -4.86
CA ASP A 79 22.92 -8.67 -5.74
C ASP A 79 21.92 -7.67 -6.34
N GLY A 80 22.34 -6.43 -6.54
CA GLY A 80 21.48 -5.37 -7.07
C GLY A 80 21.04 -5.61 -8.53
N ALA A 81 21.90 -6.23 -9.37
CA ALA A 81 21.54 -6.58 -10.73
C ALA A 81 20.54 -7.74 -10.76
N GLU A 82 20.76 -8.78 -9.94
CA GLU A 82 19.79 -9.89 -9.79
C GLU A 82 18.39 -9.37 -9.37
N ILE A 83 18.34 -8.36 -8.49
CA ILE A 83 17.07 -7.77 -8.03
C ILE A 83 16.37 -7.06 -9.19
N GLN A 84 17.09 -6.29 -10.00
CA GLN A 84 16.53 -5.58 -11.15
C GLN A 84 15.99 -6.57 -12.19
N ASP A 85 16.80 -7.57 -12.54
CA ASP A 85 16.40 -8.61 -13.49
C ASP A 85 15.15 -9.36 -12.99
N ALA A 86 15.13 -9.75 -11.71
CA ALA A 86 14.00 -10.45 -11.12
C ALA A 86 12.71 -9.62 -11.08
N ILE A 87 12.79 -8.28 -10.89
CA ILE A 87 11.60 -7.41 -10.96
C ILE A 87 11.14 -7.29 -12.42
N SER A 88 12.06 -7.13 -13.36
CA SER A 88 11.72 -7.08 -14.79
C SER A 88 11.05 -8.39 -15.26
N GLU A 89 11.63 -9.56 -14.88
CA GLU A 89 11.01 -10.86 -15.17
C GLU A 89 9.62 -10.99 -14.51
N ALA A 90 9.45 -10.51 -13.27
CA ALA A 90 8.16 -10.58 -12.60
C ALA A 90 7.12 -9.68 -13.27
N TYR A 91 7.52 -8.53 -13.81
CA TYR A 91 6.63 -7.66 -14.60
C TYR A 91 6.26 -8.31 -15.94
N ASP A 92 7.19 -9.00 -16.59
CA ASP A 92 6.91 -9.74 -17.82
C ASP A 92 6.00 -10.96 -17.58
N ASP A 93 6.19 -11.69 -16.45
CA ASP A 93 5.45 -12.90 -16.12
C ASP A 93 4.03 -12.61 -15.57
N TYR A 94 3.87 -11.55 -14.77
CA TYR A 94 2.66 -11.30 -13.96
C TYR A 94 2.01 -9.93 -14.18
N GLY A 95 2.72 -8.98 -14.77
CA GLY A 95 2.30 -7.57 -14.82
C GLY A 95 2.79 -6.76 -13.62
N SER A 96 2.87 -5.45 -13.80
CA SER A 96 3.30 -4.51 -12.76
C SER A 96 2.25 -4.38 -11.65
N GLU A 97 0.98 -4.58 -11.96
CA GLU A 97 -0.16 -4.53 -11.04
C GLU A 97 -0.22 -5.76 -10.11
N GLU A 98 0.30 -6.93 -10.56
CA GLU A 98 0.38 -8.17 -9.79
C GLU A 98 1.77 -8.41 -9.17
N THR A 99 2.62 -7.40 -9.18
CA THR A 99 3.98 -7.43 -8.62
C THR A 99 4.20 -6.25 -7.68
N THR A 100 4.71 -6.48 -6.48
CA THR A 100 4.98 -5.39 -5.52
C THR A 100 6.22 -5.63 -4.67
N VAL A 101 6.85 -4.53 -4.24
CA VAL A 101 7.92 -4.55 -3.23
C VAL A 101 7.34 -4.15 -1.87
N ILE A 102 7.48 -5.00 -0.87
CA ILE A 102 7.01 -4.73 0.50
C ILE A 102 8.18 -4.29 1.37
N VAL A 103 8.03 -3.10 1.95
CA VAL A 103 9.03 -2.46 2.80
C VAL A 103 8.47 -2.08 4.18
N ARG A 104 9.34 -1.66 5.11
CA ARG A 104 8.92 -1.30 6.47
C ARG A 104 8.53 0.18 6.63
N SER A 105 9.09 1.08 5.83
CA SER A 105 8.87 2.53 5.98
C SER A 105 8.48 3.22 4.67
N ASN A 106 7.76 4.35 4.78
CA ASN A 106 7.42 5.18 3.62
C ASN A 106 8.67 5.70 2.90
N LYS A 107 9.73 6.05 3.64
CA LYS A 107 11.01 6.45 3.06
C LYS A 107 11.58 5.39 2.12
N ARG A 108 11.55 4.10 2.54
CA ARG A 108 12.00 2.99 1.69
C ARG A 108 11.06 2.77 0.51
N ALA A 109 9.73 2.91 0.72
CA ALA A 109 8.78 2.81 -0.38
C ALA A 109 9.03 3.89 -1.46
N VAL A 110 9.24 5.14 -1.06
CA VAL A 110 9.59 6.24 -1.99
C VAL A 110 10.87 5.92 -2.76
N ALA A 111 11.93 5.46 -2.07
CA ALA A 111 13.19 5.12 -2.73
C ALA A 111 13.03 3.99 -3.77
N TRP A 112 12.29 2.93 -3.42
CA TRP A 112 12.02 1.82 -4.34
C TRP A 112 11.14 2.24 -5.53
N ASN A 113 10.07 3.00 -5.28
CA ASN A 113 9.20 3.51 -6.34
C ASN A 113 9.98 4.34 -7.37
N ASN A 114 10.84 5.24 -6.91
CA ASN A 114 11.67 6.07 -7.80
C ASN A 114 12.71 5.23 -8.55
N GLN A 115 13.31 4.22 -7.90
CA GLN A 115 14.26 3.33 -8.55
C GLN A 115 13.59 2.46 -9.61
N ILE A 116 12.42 1.88 -9.31
CA ILE A 116 11.65 1.06 -10.25
C ILE A 116 11.25 1.89 -11.46
N ARG A 117 10.68 3.07 -11.26
CA ARG A 117 10.27 3.94 -12.36
C ARG A 117 11.45 4.31 -13.25
N ARG A 118 12.56 4.75 -12.64
CA ARG A 118 13.71 5.25 -13.41
C ARG A 118 14.51 4.14 -14.09
N VAL A 119 14.71 2.99 -13.42
CA VAL A 119 15.67 1.97 -13.87
C VAL A 119 14.97 0.83 -14.60
N ILE A 120 13.76 0.48 -14.23
CA ILE A 120 13.04 -0.67 -14.79
C ILE A 120 12.01 -0.22 -15.82
N LEU A 121 11.24 0.84 -15.51
CA LEU A 121 10.22 1.35 -16.42
C LEU A 121 10.71 2.44 -17.36
N ASP A 122 11.96 2.93 -17.19
CA ASP A 122 12.58 4.00 -17.97
C ASP A 122 11.73 5.30 -18.00
N VAL A 123 11.11 5.64 -16.85
CA VAL A 123 10.27 6.83 -16.70
C VAL A 123 10.97 7.86 -15.82
N GLU A 124 11.35 9.00 -16.40
CA GLU A 124 12.00 10.12 -15.70
C GLU A 124 11.02 11.22 -15.29
N ASP A 125 9.88 11.33 -15.97
CA ASP A 125 8.85 12.33 -15.67
C ASP A 125 8.32 12.20 -14.23
N GLU A 126 7.84 13.30 -13.66
CA GLU A 126 7.28 13.31 -12.31
C GLU A 126 6.06 12.38 -12.18
N ILE A 127 5.23 12.34 -13.24
CA ILE A 127 4.12 11.41 -13.43
C ILE A 127 3.95 11.16 -14.92
N ALA A 128 3.57 9.97 -15.33
CA ALA A 128 3.39 9.56 -16.72
C ALA A 128 2.16 8.67 -16.89
N ALA A 129 1.67 8.56 -18.13
CA ALA A 129 0.70 7.54 -18.47
C ALA A 129 1.30 6.14 -18.25
N GLY A 130 0.51 5.22 -17.70
CA GLY A 130 0.92 3.89 -17.25
C GLY A 130 1.40 3.86 -15.77
N ASP A 131 1.56 5.00 -15.11
CA ASP A 131 1.91 4.98 -13.68
C ASP A 131 0.80 4.38 -12.83
N LEU A 132 1.19 3.49 -11.92
CA LEU A 132 0.33 2.90 -10.91
C LEU A 132 0.43 3.71 -9.62
N LEU A 133 -0.72 4.21 -9.14
CA LEU A 133 -0.80 5.08 -7.99
C LEU A 133 -1.77 4.51 -6.94
N MET A 134 -1.32 4.38 -5.71
CA MET A 134 -2.18 4.04 -4.57
C MET A 134 -2.77 5.30 -3.96
N VAL A 135 -4.08 5.35 -3.82
CA VAL A 135 -4.79 6.40 -3.10
C VAL A 135 -4.52 6.28 -1.60
N VAL A 136 -4.12 7.37 -0.94
CA VAL A 136 -3.72 7.36 0.48
C VAL A 136 -4.73 8.02 1.41
N LYS A 137 -5.83 8.54 0.87
CA LYS A 137 -6.95 9.15 1.62
C LYS A 137 -8.26 8.87 0.89
N ASN A 138 -9.30 8.44 1.62
CA ASN A 138 -10.63 8.24 1.02
C ASN A 138 -11.09 9.49 0.28
N ASN A 139 -11.62 9.31 -0.93
CA ASN A 139 -12.17 10.38 -1.75
C ASN A 139 -13.62 10.05 -2.13
N TYR A 140 -14.53 10.96 -1.77
CA TYR A 140 -15.98 10.82 -1.97
C TYR A 140 -16.50 11.73 -3.10
N PHE A 141 -15.60 12.36 -3.86
CA PHE A 141 -15.96 13.36 -4.84
C PHE A 141 -16.03 12.79 -6.27
N TRP A 142 -14.95 12.10 -6.71
CA TRP A 142 -14.79 11.73 -8.12
C TRP A 142 -15.70 10.59 -8.58
N CYS A 143 -16.09 9.68 -7.70
CA CYS A 143 -16.96 8.54 -8.02
C CYS A 143 -18.35 8.62 -7.38
N LYS A 144 -18.76 9.80 -6.89
CA LYS A 144 -20.03 9.97 -6.15
C LYS A 144 -21.28 9.55 -6.93
N ASP A 145 -21.26 9.66 -8.25
CA ASP A 145 -22.40 9.36 -9.13
C ASP A 145 -22.28 7.94 -9.77
N ASN A 146 -21.25 7.19 -9.42
CA ASN A 146 -21.06 5.82 -9.92
C ASN A 146 -21.85 4.84 -9.05
N LEU A 147 -22.62 3.96 -9.70
CA LEU A 147 -23.49 2.98 -9.01
C LEU A 147 -22.70 1.79 -8.42
N GLN A 148 -21.50 1.52 -8.92
CA GLN A 148 -20.67 0.39 -8.51
C GLN A 148 -19.68 0.79 -7.41
N VAL A 149 -19.09 1.98 -7.53
CA VAL A 149 -18.08 2.51 -6.59
C VAL A 149 -18.51 3.91 -6.16
N SER A 150 -19.02 4.05 -4.94
CA SER A 150 -19.52 5.33 -4.42
C SER A 150 -18.42 6.27 -3.90
N PHE A 151 -17.21 5.75 -3.69
CA PHE A 151 -16.01 6.50 -3.28
C PHE A 151 -14.76 5.70 -3.63
N ILE A 152 -13.63 6.39 -3.71
CA ILE A 152 -12.30 5.79 -3.87
C ILE A 152 -11.70 5.62 -2.47
N ALA A 153 -11.38 4.39 -2.11
CA ALA A 153 -10.89 4.08 -0.77
C ALA A 153 -9.38 4.34 -0.62
N ASN A 154 -8.95 4.60 0.60
CA ASN A 154 -7.54 4.55 0.96
C ASN A 154 -7.03 3.11 0.79
N GLY A 155 -6.10 2.91 -0.13
CA GLY A 155 -5.55 1.61 -0.52
C GLY A 155 -5.93 1.18 -1.93
N ASP A 156 -6.96 1.79 -2.54
CA ASP A 156 -7.29 1.52 -3.95
C ASP A 156 -6.14 1.98 -4.85
N THR A 157 -5.89 1.22 -5.91
CA THR A 157 -4.88 1.53 -6.92
C THR A 157 -5.55 2.03 -8.19
N ILE A 158 -5.02 3.11 -8.74
CA ILE A 158 -5.40 3.65 -10.06
C ILE A 158 -4.21 3.58 -11.01
N GLU A 159 -4.51 3.38 -12.28
CA GLU A 159 -3.59 3.59 -13.39
C GLU A 159 -3.85 4.95 -14.04
N VAL A 160 -2.81 5.70 -14.32
CA VAL A 160 -2.88 6.94 -15.10
C VAL A 160 -2.96 6.57 -16.57
N LEU A 161 -4.09 6.79 -17.21
CA LEU A 161 -4.26 6.48 -18.64
C LEU A 161 -3.78 7.61 -19.54
N GLN A 162 -4.04 8.85 -19.13
CA GLN A 162 -3.65 10.05 -19.86
C GLN A 162 -3.38 11.20 -18.91
N LEU A 163 -2.36 11.98 -19.24
CA LEU A 163 -2.03 13.23 -18.57
C LEU A 163 -2.51 14.38 -19.45
N TYR A 164 -3.28 15.32 -18.87
CA TYR A 164 -3.83 16.45 -19.59
C TYR A 164 -3.05 17.73 -19.35
N ASP A 165 -2.86 18.12 -18.08
CA ASP A 165 -2.23 19.39 -17.71
C ASP A 165 -1.62 19.34 -16.31
N PHE A 166 -0.75 20.32 -16.06
CA PHE A 166 -0.15 20.59 -14.74
C PHE A 166 -0.57 21.97 -14.26
N THR A 167 -1.00 22.06 -13.02
CA THR A 167 -1.45 23.33 -12.41
C THR A 167 -0.76 23.56 -11.09
N GLU A 168 -0.23 24.76 -10.88
CA GLU A 168 0.22 25.25 -9.57
C GLU A 168 -0.82 26.21 -9.01
N ALA A 169 -1.46 25.83 -7.91
CA ALA A 169 -2.49 26.63 -7.25
C ALA A 169 -2.47 26.33 -5.73
N TYR A 170 -2.91 27.31 -4.94
CA TYR A 170 -3.10 27.14 -3.49
C TYR A 170 -1.83 26.71 -2.74
N GLY A 171 -0.64 27.00 -3.30
CA GLY A 171 0.65 26.58 -2.75
C GLY A 171 0.97 25.09 -2.94
N PHE A 172 0.28 24.41 -3.85
CA PHE A 172 0.46 23.01 -4.20
C PHE A 172 0.53 22.81 -5.72
N ARG A 173 1.01 21.63 -6.13
CA ARG A 173 1.09 21.22 -7.53
C ARG A 173 0.10 20.10 -7.82
N PHE A 174 -0.56 20.20 -8.93
CA PHE A 174 -1.60 19.27 -9.35
C PHE A 174 -1.36 18.77 -10.77
N ALA A 175 -1.86 17.58 -11.08
CA ALA A 175 -1.97 17.05 -12.42
C ALA A 175 -3.42 16.69 -12.71
N GLU A 176 -3.91 17.10 -13.88
CA GLU A 176 -5.21 16.68 -14.41
C GLU A 176 -5.01 15.44 -15.27
N VAL A 177 -5.70 14.35 -14.94
CA VAL A 177 -5.47 13.05 -15.58
C VAL A 177 -6.79 12.31 -15.84
N SER A 178 -6.76 11.41 -16.84
CA SER A 178 -7.70 10.30 -16.92
C SER A 178 -7.12 9.10 -16.20
N ALA A 179 -7.90 8.45 -15.35
CA ALA A 179 -7.47 7.33 -14.52
C ALA A 179 -8.47 6.17 -14.55
N GLN A 180 -7.96 4.97 -14.31
CA GLN A 180 -8.73 3.73 -14.19
C GLN A 180 -8.48 3.08 -12.82
N LEU A 181 -9.54 2.64 -12.16
CA LEU A 181 -9.42 1.80 -10.96
C LEU A 181 -9.00 0.38 -11.35
N ILE A 182 -7.87 -0.11 -10.82
CA ILE A 182 -7.33 -1.44 -11.17
C ILE A 182 -8.23 -2.56 -10.64
N ASP A 183 -8.69 -2.44 -9.38
CA ASP A 183 -9.52 -3.47 -8.73
C ASP A 183 -10.98 -3.47 -9.22
N TYR A 184 -11.38 -2.48 -10.04
CA TYR A 184 -12.74 -2.31 -10.57
C TYR A 184 -12.72 -2.06 -12.07
N PRO A 185 -12.29 -3.03 -12.89
CA PRO A 185 -12.11 -2.84 -14.34
C PRO A 185 -13.43 -2.57 -15.08
N GLU A 186 -14.57 -2.91 -14.48
CA GLU A 186 -15.90 -2.61 -15.00
C GLU A 186 -16.34 -1.13 -14.80
N VAL A 187 -15.66 -0.39 -13.92
CA VAL A 187 -15.85 1.06 -13.77
C VAL A 187 -15.13 1.75 -14.91
N PRO A 188 -15.82 2.57 -15.74
CA PRO A 188 -15.16 3.26 -16.84
C PRO A 188 -14.08 4.23 -16.31
N PRO A 189 -13.06 4.53 -17.14
CA PRO A 189 -12.10 5.58 -16.82
C PRO A 189 -12.80 6.89 -16.45
N PHE A 190 -12.17 7.64 -15.57
CA PHE A 190 -12.71 8.91 -15.08
C PHE A 190 -11.62 9.98 -15.04
N ASP A 191 -12.01 11.22 -15.30
CA ASP A 191 -11.11 12.37 -15.17
C ASP A 191 -11.04 12.80 -13.71
N THR A 192 -9.83 13.11 -13.25
CA THR A 192 -9.56 13.48 -11.86
C THR A 192 -8.37 14.41 -11.75
N VAL A 193 -8.22 15.04 -10.59
CA VAL A 193 -7.04 15.83 -10.23
C VAL A 193 -6.21 15.07 -9.20
N ILE A 194 -4.91 15.01 -9.43
CA ILE A 194 -3.94 14.37 -8.54
C ILE A 194 -3.11 15.45 -7.85
N LEU A 195 -2.89 15.31 -6.56
CA LEU A 195 -1.99 16.17 -5.77
C LEU A 195 -0.56 15.61 -5.84
N LEU A 196 0.32 16.27 -6.59
CA LEU A 196 1.69 15.82 -6.85
C LEU A 196 2.59 15.86 -5.61
N ASP A 197 2.38 16.80 -4.70
CA ASP A 197 3.18 16.95 -3.47
C ASP A 197 3.13 15.72 -2.55
N THR A 198 2.16 14.83 -2.73
CA THR A 198 2.09 13.58 -1.97
C THR A 198 2.90 12.44 -2.55
N LEU A 199 3.21 12.44 -3.85
CA LEU A 199 3.87 11.33 -4.56
C LEU A 199 5.18 10.90 -3.88
N ASN A 200 6.09 11.84 -3.67
CA ASN A 200 7.42 11.59 -3.12
C ASN A 200 7.55 11.97 -1.63
N SER A 201 6.45 12.33 -0.97
CA SER A 201 6.46 12.63 0.46
C SER A 201 6.71 11.37 1.30
N GLU A 202 7.53 11.46 2.34
CA GLU A 202 7.67 10.39 3.35
C GLU A 202 6.48 10.34 4.32
N ALA A 203 5.68 11.39 4.40
CA ALA A 203 4.44 11.41 5.18
C ALA A 203 3.36 10.49 4.54
N PRO A 204 2.47 9.90 5.32
CA PRO A 204 1.43 9.00 4.77
C PRO A 204 0.43 9.72 3.86
N ALA A 205 0.15 11.01 4.10
CA ALA A 205 -0.74 11.90 3.35
C ALA A 205 -0.37 13.36 3.69
N LEU A 206 -1.13 14.35 3.21
CA LEU A 206 -0.99 15.72 3.69
C LEU A 206 -1.13 15.78 5.21
N SER A 207 -0.25 16.56 5.85
CA SER A 207 -0.37 16.88 7.27
C SER A 207 -1.65 17.68 7.55
N PRO A 208 -2.14 17.72 8.80
CA PRO A 208 -3.27 18.58 9.17
C PRO A 208 -3.03 20.06 8.82
N ALA A 209 -1.80 20.56 9.00
CA ALA A 209 -1.44 21.93 8.65
C ALA A 209 -1.55 22.20 7.15
N GLN A 210 -1.01 21.30 6.31
CA GLN A 210 -1.11 21.41 4.85
C GLN A 210 -2.56 21.27 4.37
N SER A 211 -3.34 20.38 4.97
CA SER A 211 -4.76 20.22 4.63
C SER A 211 -5.57 21.47 4.98
N ASN A 212 -5.25 22.12 6.10
CA ASN A 212 -5.88 23.38 6.50
C ASN A 212 -5.43 24.52 5.58
N GLN A 213 -4.15 24.60 5.21
CA GLN A 213 -3.65 25.55 4.23
C GLN A 213 -4.44 25.46 2.92
N LEU A 214 -4.56 24.26 2.34
CA LEU A 214 -5.32 24.04 1.11
C LEU A 214 -6.78 24.50 1.27
N TYR A 215 -7.40 24.20 2.42
CA TYR A 215 -8.77 24.62 2.69
C TYR A 215 -8.91 26.16 2.71
N GLU A 216 -8.04 26.88 3.43
CA GLU A 216 -8.10 28.33 3.56
C GLU A 216 -7.80 29.04 2.24
N GLU A 217 -6.83 28.56 1.47
CA GLU A 217 -6.49 29.13 0.16
C GLU A 217 -7.65 28.95 -0.84
N VAL A 218 -8.25 27.74 -0.91
CA VAL A 218 -9.42 27.50 -1.76
C VAL A 218 -10.64 28.31 -1.27
N LEU A 219 -10.81 28.47 0.05
CA LEU A 219 -11.90 29.26 0.62
C LEU A 219 -11.82 30.73 0.23
N ALA A 220 -10.62 31.28 0.07
CA ALA A 220 -10.38 32.65 -0.32
C ALA A 220 -10.94 32.98 -1.71
N ASP A 221 -10.95 32.04 -2.65
CA ASP A 221 -11.55 32.21 -3.99
C ASP A 221 -13.05 32.45 -3.94
N TYR A 222 -13.70 32.05 -2.86
CA TYR A 222 -15.15 32.19 -2.66
C TYR A 222 -15.52 33.29 -1.66
N ALA A 223 -14.62 34.27 -1.44
CA ALA A 223 -14.87 35.39 -0.49
C ALA A 223 -16.13 36.17 -0.80
N ASP A 224 -16.54 36.30 -2.07
CA ASP A 224 -17.71 37.02 -2.53
C ASP A 224 -19.05 36.31 -2.24
N GLU A 225 -18.99 35.01 -1.89
CA GLU A 225 -20.22 34.28 -1.52
C GLU A 225 -20.81 34.79 -0.21
N PRO A 226 -22.13 35.05 -0.18
CA PRO A 226 -22.76 35.87 0.88
C PRO A 226 -22.77 35.18 2.25
N THR A 227 -22.66 33.86 2.32
CA THR A 227 -22.72 33.11 3.59
C THR A 227 -21.60 32.10 3.74
N ALA A 228 -21.15 31.89 4.98
CA ALA A 228 -20.14 30.88 5.29
C ALA A 228 -20.54 29.46 4.81
N TYR A 229 -21.84 29.14 4.87
CA TYR A 229 -22.36 27.86 4.37
C TYR A 229 -22.16 27.70 2.85
N LYS A 230 -22.47 28.74 2.06
CA LYS A 230 -22.28 28.71 0.61
C LYS A 230 -20.80 28.59 0.25
N ARG A 231 -19.92 29.35 0.92
CA ARG A 231 -18.45 29.23 0.74
C ARG A 231 -18.01 27.81 0.98
N TYR A 232 -18.41 27.19 2.08
CA TYR A 232 -18.08 25.82 2.41
C TYR A 232 -18.58 24.82 1.36
N GLN A 233 -19.80 25.00 0.82
CA GLN A 233 -20.30 24.14 -0.26
C GLN A 233 -19.44 24.28 -1.53
N LYS A 234 -19.03 25.51 -1.89
CA LYS A 234 -18.15 25.77 -3.03
C LYS A 234 -16.77 25.11 -2.87
N VAL A 235 -16.18 25.17 -1.67
CA VAL A 235 -14.92 24.46 -1.37
C VAL A 235 -15.11 22.95 -1.57
N LYS A 236 -16.21 22.38 -1.10
CA LYS A 236 -16.50 20.95 -1.29
C LYS A 236 -16.70 20.54 -2.76
N GLU A 237 -17.08 21.45 -3.61
CA GLU A 237 -17.25 21.24 -5.05
C GLU A 237 -15.97 21.55 -5.85
N ASN A 238 -14.95 22.12 -5.21
CA ASN A 238 -13.70 22.49 -5.89
C ASN A 238 -12.85 21.23 -6.21
N PRO A 239 -12.44 21.02 -7.48
CA PRO A 239 -11.69 19.85 -7.89
C PRO A 239 -10.29 19.75 -7.24
N TYR A 240 -9.62 20.87 -7.03
CA TYR A 240 -8.29 20.89 -6.41
C TYR A 240 -8.35 20.58 -4.90
N PHE A 241 -9.39 21.06 -4.20
CA PHE A 241 -9.64 20.67 -2.81
C PHE A 241 -9.91 19.16 -2.67
N ASN A 242 -10.54 18.58 -3.68
CA ASN A 242 -10.84 17.15 -3.78
C ASN A 242 -9.80 16.35 -4.55
N ALA A 243 -8.63 16.92 -4.84
CA ALA A 243 -7.56 16.22 -5.53
C ALA A 243 -7.20 14.90 -4.81
N LEU A 244 -6.96 13.85 -5.58
CA LEU A 244 -6.52 12.57 -5.05
C LEU A 244 -5.13 12.71 -4.43
N GLN A 245 -5.02 12.35 -3.16
CA GLN A 245 -3.73 12.19 -2.50
C GLN A 245 -3.24 10.79 -2.79
N VAL A 246 -2.11 10.67 -3.47
CA VAL A 246 -1.62 9.40 -4.01
C VAL A 246 -0.13 9.21 -3.76
N LYS A 247 0.31 7.97 -3.87
CA LYS A 247 1.72 7.56 -3.93
C LYS A 247 1.90 6.53 -5.03
N PHE A 248 3.09 6.42 -5.58
CA PHE A 248 3.40 5.28 -6.46
C PHE A 248 3.19 3.97 -5.72
N SER A 249 2.69 2.94 -6.40
CA SER A 249 2.28 1.66 -5.83
C SER A 249 3.16 0.48 -6.19
N TYR A 250 4.28 0.68 -6.89
CA TYR A 250 5.25 -0.38 -7.18
C TYR A 250 5.93 -0.94 -5.92
N ALA A 251 6.11 -0.06 -4.91
CA ALA A 251 6.60 -0.44 -3.59
C ALA A 251 5.73 0.20 -2.50
N ILE A 252 5.28 -0.62 -1.54
CA ILE A 252 4.36 -0.21 -0.48
C ILE A 252 4.83 -0.67 0.90
N THR A 253 4.35 -0.01 1.95
CA THR A 253 4.61 -0.49 3.30
C THR A 253 3.78 -1.73 3.62
N CYS A 254 4.31 -2.61 4.45
CA CYS A 254 3.61 -3.82 4.87
C CYS A 254 2.22 -3.55 5.51
N HIS A 255 2.03 -2.42 6.19
CA HIS A 255 0.71 -2.02 6.69
C HIS A 255 -0.27 -1.74 5.54
N LYS A 256 0.18 -1.09 4.49
CA LYS A 256 -0.62 -0.81 3.30
C LYS A 256 -0.92 -2.06 2.47
N SER A 257 -0.08 -3.08 2.54
CA SER A 257 -0.32 -4.35 1.86
C SER A 257 -1.37 -5.24 2.54
N GLN A 258 -1.84 -4.86 3.74
CA GLN A 258 -2.89 -5.63 4.42
C GLN A 258 -4.21 -5.56 3.65
N GLY A 259 -4.80 -6.73 3.39
CA GLY A 259 -5.97 -6.87 2.52
C GLY A 259 -5.61 -7.22 1.06
N GLY A 260 -4.49 -6.70 0.55
CA GLY A 260 -4.00 -6.98 -0.80
C GLY A 260 -3.33 -8.35 -0.95
N GLN A 261 -3.11 -8.72 -2.21
CA GLN A 261 -2.38 -9.92 -2.62
C GLN A 261 -1.84 -9.73 -4.03
N TRP A 262 -0.67 -10.29 -4.30
CA TRP A 262 0.04 -10.17 -5.59
C TRP A 262 0.62 -11.52 -5.98
N ASP A 263 0.81 -11.75 -7.28
CA ASP A 263 1.44 -12.98 -7.76
C ASP A 263 2.91 -13.03 -7.38
N ALA A 264 3.63 -11.91 -7.52
CA ALA A 264 5.03 -11.77 -7.13
C ALA A 264 5.21 -10.70 -6.05
N VAL A 265 5.88 -11.05 -4.94
CA VAL A 265 6.16 -10.13 -3.83
C VAL A 265 7.64 -10.13 -3.50
N PHE A 266 8.25 -8.95 -3.59
CA PHE A 266 9.61 -8.70 -3.14
C PHE A 266 9.56 -8.17 -1.70
N VAL A 267 10.20 -8.87 -0.76
CA VAL A 267 10.24 -8.47 0.65
C VAL A 267 11.64 -7.97 0.98
N GLU A 268 11.77 -6.68 1.20
CA GLU A 268 13.04 -6.09 1.62
C GLU A 268 13.26 -6.31 3.11
N LYS A 269 14.40 -6.90 3.50
CA LYS A 269 14.77 -7.01 4.92
C LYS A 269 14.93 -5.60 5.52
N PRO A 270 14.13 -5.23 6.52
CA PRO A 270 14.26 -3.91 7.13
C PRO A 270 15.56 -3.81 7.95
N TYR A 271 16.08 -2.59 8.08
CA TYR A 271 17.08 -2.32 9.09
C TYR A 271 16.48 -2.54 10.48
N LEU A 272 17.13 -3.36 11.28
CA LEU A 272 16.79 -3.62 12.68
C LEU A 272 17.89 -3.04 13.55
N PRO A 273 17.58 -2.09 14.46
CA PRO A 273 18.56 -1.62 15.43
C PRO A 273 19.08 -2.79 16.27
N ASP A 274 20.40 -2.87 16.43
CA ASP A 274 21.10 -3.92 17.18
C ASP A 274 20.76 -5.37 16.76
N ASP A 275 20.29 -5.56 15.52
CA ASP A 275 19.82 -6.85 14.97
C ASP A 275 18.75 -7.55 15.85
N ILE A 276 17.99 -6.76 16.64
CA ILE A 276 16.96 -7.29 17.53
C ILE A 276 15.77 -7.78 16.73
N ILE A 277 15.52 -9.08 16.83
CA ILE A 277 14.33 -9.73 16.28
C ILE A 277 13.28 -9.79 17.38
N ASP A 278 12.26 -8.96 17.29
CA ASP A 278 11.13 -8.92 18.19
C ASP A 278 9.86 -9.52 17.57
N GLU A 279 8.82 -9.67 18.36
CA GLU A 279 7.53 -10.17 17.87
C GLU A 279 6.92 -9.25 16.79
N SER A 280 7.15 -7.94 16.88
CA SER A 280 6.65 -6.97 15.87
C SER A 280 7.28 -7.23 14.52
N TYR A 281 8.61 -7.48 14.48
CA TYR A 281 9.29 -7.85 13.25
C TYR A 281 8.79 -9.19 12.67
N LEU A 282 8.58 -10.19 13.52
CA LEU A 282 8.07 -11.50 13.08
C LEU A 282 6.64 -11.40 12.51
N ARG A 283 5.79 -10.59 13.13
CA ARG A 283 4.44 -10.29 12.62
C ARG A 283 4.49 -9.52 11.30
N TRP A 284 5.42 -8.56 11.18
CA TRP A 284 5.69 -7.84 9.94
C TRP A 284 6.11 -8.81 8.84
N LEU A 285 7.08 -9.67 9.10
CA LEU A 285 7.59 -10.65 8.15
C LEU A 285 6.50 -11.63 7.71
N TYR A 286 5.71 -12.15 8.67
CA TYR A 286 4.57 -13.01 8.37
C TYR A 286 3.55 -12.31 7.46
N THR A 287 3.23 -11.06 7.75
CA THR A 287 2.29 -10.28 6.93
C THR A 287 2.84 -10.10 5.53
N ALA A 288 4.10 -9.71 5.38
CA ALA A 288 4.74 -9.46 4.10
C ALA A 288 4.75 -10.71 3.19
N ILE A 289 5.30 -11.83 3.69
CA ILE A 289 5.42 -13.05 2.85
C ILE A 289 4.06 -13.66 2.49
N THR A 290 3.04 -13.47 3.34
CA THR A 290 1.70 -13.99 3.07
C THR A 290 0.91 -13.16 2.07
N ARG A 291 1.46 -12.06 1.54
CA ARG A 291 0.85 -11.30 0.45
C ARG A 291 1.01 -11.97 -0.91
N ALA A 292 2.03 -12.81 -1.07
CA ALA A 292 2.30 -13.48 -2.33
C ALA A 292 1.34 -14.65 -2.59
N LYS A 293 0.91 -14.76 -3.85
CA LYS A 293 0.15 -15.92 -4.36
C LYS A 293 1.11 -16.97 -4.91
N GLU A 294 2.05 -16.59 -5.78
CA GLU A 294 2.90 -17.51 -6.55
C GLU A 294 4.38 -17.43 -6.16
N ARG A 295 4.98 -16.24 -6.00
CA ARG A 295 6.43 -16.07 -5.73
C ARG A 295 6.72 -15.04 -4.63
N VAL A 296 7.69 -15.39 -3.77
CA VAL A 296 8.31 -14.45 -2.82
C VAL A 296 9.79 -14.32 -3.13
N TYR A 297 10.26 -13.11 -3.27
CA TYR A 297 11.66 -12.76 -3.38
C TYR A 297 12.12 -12.11 -2.08
N LEU A 298 13.15 -12.69 -1.44
CA LEU A 298 13.73 -12.19 -0.19
C LEU A 298 14.95 -11.34 -0.52
N VAL A 299 14.83 -10.01 -0.36
CA VAL A 299 15.85 -9.04 -0.73
C VAL A 299 16.64 -8.58 0.51
N GLY A 300 17.97 -8.69 0.45
CA GLY A 300 18.86 -8.25 1.52
C GLY A 300 18.88 -9.13 2.77
N PHE A 301 18.32 -10.34 2.70
CA PHE A 301 18.43 -11.34 3.77
C PHE A 301 19.81 -12.01 3.74
N LYS A 302 20.44 -12.16 4.92
CA LYS A 302 21.78 -12.72 5.10
C LYS A 302 21.73 -14.24 5.22
N ASP A 303 22.91 -14.91 5.19
CA ASP A 303 23.00 -16.38 5.32
C ASP A 303 22.38 -16.91 6.61
N GLU A 304 22.50 -16.17 7.69
CA GLU A 304 21.92 -16.49 8.99
C GLU A 304 20.37 -16.52 9.04
N ASP A 305 19.72 -15.90 8.04
CA ASP A 305 18.26 -15.91 7.90
C ASP A 305 17.75 -17.21 7.23
N PHE A 306 18.64 -18.13 6.84
CA PHE A 306 18.31 -19.37 6.15
C PHE A 306 18.82 -20.59 6.92
N GLY A 307 18.07 -21.73 6.82
CA GLY A 307 18.38 -22.96 7.53
C GLY A 307 17.92 -24.24 6.83
#